data_3715bfa2c3c21f276c074570bff7f989
#
_entry.id   3715bfa2c3c21f276c074570bff7f989
#
_cell.length_a   1.000
_cell.length_b   1.000
_cell.length_c   1.000
_cell.angle_alpha   90.00
_cell.angle_beta   90.00
_cell.angle_gamma   90.00
#
_symmetry.space_group_name_H-M   'P 1'
#
loop_
_entity.id
_entity.type
_entity.pdbx_description
1 polymer ?
#
loop_
_entity_poly.entity_id
_entity_poly.type
_entity_poly.pdbx_seq_one_letter_code
_entity_poly.pdbx_strand_id
1 'polypeptide(L)'
;MNELFLSGTILTLVKTPTTGDTSHVVCQLRHSHCNRQQQVIHETYTVHAWNRLADWAAQTLKPGARVYVKGYLTQKLRGDVVMTEVTAAQFFVQSPVGMDADRQRKTDEVDCVLN
;
A
#
# COMPACT_ATOMS: atom_id res chain seq x y z
N MET A 1 -20.27 -3.34 7.00
CA MET A 1 -19.08 -2.52 7.25
C MET A 1 -17.99 -2.91 6.26
N ASN A 2 -17.33 -1.93 5.70
CA ASN A 2 -16.25 -2.15 4.75
C ASN A 2 -15.06 -1.32 5.21
N GLU A 3 -14.17 -1.94 5.94
CA GLU A 3 -13.02 -1.28 6.50
C GLU A 3 -11.87 -2.26 6.58
N LEU A 4 -10.67 -1.83 6.20
CA LEU A 4 -9.50 -2.67 6.26
C LEU A 4 -8.29 -1.88 6.74
N PHE A 5 -7.32 -2.63 7.27
CA PHE A 5 -5.99 -2.16 7.56
C PHE A 5 -5.01 -3.04 6.81
N LEU A 6 -4.10 -2.42 6.09
CA LEU A 6 -3.14 -3.15 5.27
C LEU A 6 -1.76 -2.53 5.47
N SER A 7 -0.78 -3.35 5.77
CA SER A 7 0.60 -2.88 5.87
C SER A 7 1.41 -3.43 4.71
N GLY A 8 2.42 -2.70 4.32
CA GLY A 8 3.30 -3.18 3.26
C GLY A 8 4.30 -2.15 2.80
N THR A 9 4.95 -2.49 1.72
CA THR A 9 5.97 -1.66 1.10
C THR A 9 5.43 -1.11 -0.22
N ILE A 10 5.59 0.18 -0.43
CA ILE A 10 5.20 0.81 -1.69
C ILE A 10 6.18 0.39 -2.77
N LEU A 11 5.67 -0.24 -3.82
CA LEU A 11 6.47 -0.62 -4.98
C LEU A 11 6.52 0.50 -6.00
N THR A 12 5.37 1.07 -6.32
CA THR A 12 5.25 2.16 -7.27
C THR A 12 4.22 3.16 -6.76
N LEU A 13 4.39 4.40 -7.14
CA LEU A 13 3.42 5.45 -6.84
C LEU A 13 3.34 6.37 -8.05
N VAL A 14 2.15 6.54 -8.58
CA VAL A 14 1.91 7.33 -9.77
C VAL A 14 0.81 8.34 -9.48
N LYS A 15 1.13 9.62 -9.69
CA LYS A 15 0.12 10.66 -9.65
C LYS A 15 -0.51 10.74 -11.04
N THR A 16 -1.82 10.49 -11.11
CA THR A 16 -2.52 10.56 -12.39
C THR A 16 -2.79 12.03 -12.75
N PRO A 17 -2.95 12.34 -14.05
CA PRO A 17 -3.29 13.69 -14.44
C PRO A 17 -4.55 14.17 -13.74
N THR A 18 -4.48 15.41 -13.23
CA THR A 18 -5.59 16.01 -12.51
C THR A 18 -6.63 16.52 -13.51
N THR A 19 -7.89 16.21 -13.25
CA THR A 19 -9.01 16.77 -14.02
C THR A 19 -9.78 17.70 -13.10
N GLY A 20 -9.72 18.99 -13.36
CA GLY A 20 -10.35 19.98 -12.47
C GLY A 20 -9.65 20.02 -11.10
N ASP A 21 -10.43 19.96 -10.03
CA ASP A 21 -9.91 20.02 -8.66
C ASP A 21 -9.61 18.66 -8.04
N THR A 22 -9.69 17.59 -8.83
CA THR A 22 -9.54 16.24 -8.32
C THR A 22 -8.13 15.76 -8.50
N SER A 23 -7.45 15.44 -7.40
CA SER A 23 -6.15 14.79 -7.39
C SER A 23 -6.33 13.29 -7.17
N HIS A 24 -5.49 12.49 -7.81
CA HIS A 24 -5.57 11.04 -7.68
C HIS A 24 -4.17 10.43 -7.75
N VAL A 25 -3.88 9.55 -6.82
CA VAL A 25 -2.63 8.78 -6.78
C VAL A 25 -2.98 7.30 -6.74
N VAL A 26 -2.26 6.53 -7.52
CA VAL A 26 -2.36 5.06 -7.50
C VAL A 26 -1.02 4.52 -7.05
N CYS A 27 -1.03 3.68 -6.04
CA CYS A 27 0.19 2.99 -5.64
C CYS A 27 -0.03 1.48 -5.61
N GLN A 28 1.06 0.76 -5.86
CA GLN A 28 1.10 -0.68 -5.71
C GLN A 28 1.77 -0.97 -4.37
N LEU A 29 1.07 -1.67 -3.51
CA LEU A 29 1.53 -1.99 -2.16
C LEU A 29 1.76 -3.49 -2.07
N ARG A 30 2.97 -3.88 -1.67
CA ARG A 30 3.29 -5.29 -1.47
C ARG A 30 3.14 -5.65 0.00
N HIS A 31 2.26 -6.59 0.25
CA HIS A 31 2.08 -7.19 1.56
C HIS A 31 2.68 -8.59 1.54
N SER A 32 3.42 -8.94 2.57
CA SER A 32 4.07 -10.26 2.66
C SER A 32 3.60 -10.96 3.93
N HIS A 33 3.34 -12.25 3.79
CA HIS A 33 2.94 -13.08 4.93
C HIS A 33 3.42 -14.51 4.73
N CYS A 34 3.34 -15.29 5.79
CA CYS A 34 3.69 -16.71 5.73
C CYS A 34 2.45 -17.55 5.60
N ASN A 35 2.51 -18.56 4.73
CA ASN A 35 1.45 -19.54 4.62
C ASN A 35 1.68 -20.70 5.63
N ARG A 36 0.83 -21.71 5.59
CA ARG A 36 0.90 -22.84 6.52
C ARG A 36 2.16 -23.69 6.32
N GLN A 37 2.74 -23.69 5.12
CA GLN A 37 3.97 -24.40 4.82
C GLN A 37 5.21 -23.57 5.12
N GLN A 38 5.06 -22.46 5.83
CA GLN A 38 6.16 -21.57 6.18
C GLN A 38 6.86 -20.95 4.97
N GLN A 39 6.12 -20.79 3.88
CA GLN A 39 6.60 -20.09 2.70
C GLN A 39 6.17 -18.64 2.76
N VAL A 40 7.06 -17.75 2.37
CA VAL A 40 6.72 -16.32 2.27
C VAL A 40 5.91 -16.09 1.00
N ILE A 41 4.75 -15.50 1.17
CA ILE A 41 3.84 -15.16 0.08
C ILE A 41 3.83 -13.63 -0.05
N HIS A 42 4.02 -13.16 -1.27
CA HIS A 42 3.94 -11.73 -1.60
C HIS A 42 2.65 -11.47 -2.37
N GLU A 43 1.89 -10.51 -1.92
CA GLU A 43 0.67 -10.09 -2.59
C GLU A 43 0.74 -8.60 -2.86
N THR A 44 0.32 -8.19 -4.04
CA THR A 44 0.35 -6.80 -4.45
C THR A 44 -1.08 -6.28 -4.55
N TYR A 45 -1.32 -5.17 -3.90
CA TYR A 45 -2.64 -4.52 -3.88
C TYR A 45 -2.54 -3.15 -4.51
N THR A 46 -3.53 -2.83 -5.33
CA THR A 46 -3.65 -1.49 -5.90
C THR A 46 -4.40 -0.61 -4.92
N VAL A 47 -3.77 0.48 -4.52
CA VAL A 47 -4.31 1.41 -3.54
C VAL A 47 -4.49 2.77 -4.19
N HIS A 48 -5.70 3.31 -4.09
CA HIS A 48 -6.06 4.62 -4.62
C HIS A 48 -6.14 5.63 -3.48
N ALA A 49 -5.66 6.83 -3.73
CA ALA A 49 -5.85 7.95 -2.82
C ALA A 49 -6.38 9.13 -3.63
N TRP A 50 -7.26 9.92 -3.00
CA TRP A 50 -7.94 11.01 -3.66
C TRP A 50 -7.74 12.33 -2.94
N ASN A 51 -7.72 13.42 -3.68
CA ASN A 51 -7.74 14.80 -3.20
C ASN A 51 -6.58 15.11 -2.25
N ARG A 52 -6.85 15.61 -1.05
CA ARG A 52 -5.78 16.01 -0.13
C ARG A 52 -4.85 14.87 0.24
N LEU A 53 -5.41 13.67 0.41
CA LEU A 53 -4.60 12.50 0.72
C LEU A 53 -3.69 12.15 -0.45
N ALA A 54 -4.19 12.27 -1.68
CA ALA A 54 -3.38 12.05 -2.88
C ALA A 54 -2.25 13.07 -2.97
N ASP A 55 -2.53 14.33 -2.71
CA ASP A 55 -1.50 15.37 -2.73
C ASP A 55 -0.42 15.11 -1.68
N TRP A 56 -0.85 14.76 -0.48
CA TRP A 56 0.08 14.41 0.59
C TRP A 56 0.92 13.19 0.22
N ALA A 57 0.29 12.16 -0.31
CA ALA A 57 0.99 10.92 -0.69
C ALA A 57 2.03 11.16 -1.77
N ALA A 58 1.67 11.98 -2.78
CA ALA A 58 2.58 12.30 -3.87
C ALA A 58 3.83 13.04 -3.38
N GLN A 59 3.69 13.85 -2.33
CA GLN A 59 4.80 14.60 -1.77
C GLN A 59 5.62 13.81 -0.76
N THR A 60 4.99 12.89 -0.05
CA THR A 60 5.57 12.26 1.14
C THR A 60 6.02 10.83 0.88
N LEU A 61 5.22 10.07 0.15
CA LEU A 61 5.48 8.65 -0.05
C LEU A 61 6.37 8.41 -1.25
N LYS A 62 7.25 7.43 -1.14
CA LYS A 62 8.16 7.05 -2.22
C LYS A 62 8.23 5.53 -2.31
N PRO A 63 8.59 4.99 -3.49
CA PRO A 63 8.86 3.56 -3.59
C PRO A 63 9.87 3.12 -2.53
N GLY A 64 9.59 2.01 -1.89
CA GLY A 64 10.40 1.49 -0.80
C GLY A 64 9.91 1.88 0.59
N ALA A 65 9.01 2.86 0.68
CA ALA A 65 8.46 3.27 1.96
C ALA A 65 7.55 2.19 2.54
N ARG A 66 7.65 1.98 3.84
CA ARG A 66 6.73 1.10 4.56
C ARG A 66 5.58 1.91 5.12
N VAL A 67 4.38 1.42 4.89
CA VAL A 67 3.19 2.15 5.30
C VAL A 67 2.13 1.20 5.85
N TYR A 68 1.28 1.77 6.70
CA TYR A 68 0.00 1.17 7.05
C TYR A 68 -1.08 1.98 6.36
N VAL A 69 -2.01 1.28 5.74
CA VAL A 69 -3.12 1.91 5.04
C VAL A 69 -4.40 1.55 5.78
N LYS A 70 -5.15 2.57 6.16
CA LYS A 70 -6.54 2.40 6.59
C LYS A 70 -7.41 2.79 5.42
N GLY A 71 -8.34 1.93 5.07
CA GLY A 71 -9.19 2.20 3.91
C GLY A 71 -10.33 1.22 3.81
N TYR A 72 -10.82 1.07 2.60
CA TYR A 72 -11.93 0.20 2.29
C TYR A 72 -11.77 -0.39 0.90
N LEU A 73 -12.47 -1.48 0.64
CA LEU A 73 -12.44 -2.13 -0.65
C LEU A 73 -13.42 -1.44 -1.60
N THR A 74 -12.96 -1.24 -2.83
CA THR A 74 -13.80 -0.73 -3.90
C THR A 74 -13.68 -1.67 -5.09
N GLN A 75 -14.75 -1.75 -5.88
CA GLN A 75 -14.75 -2.57 -7.09
C GLN A 75 -14.91 -1.67 -8.30
N LYS A 76 -14.16 -2.01 -9.33
CA LYS A 76 -14.25 -1.33 -10.62
C LYS A 76 -14.48 -2.37 -11.70
N LEU A 77 -15.28 -2.01 -12.65
CA LEU A 77 -15.53 -2.85 -13.81
C LEU A 77 -14.60 -2.42 -14.94
N ARG A 78 -13.78 -3.35 -15.41
CA ARG A 78 -12.91 -3.14 -16.56
C ARG A 78 -13.26 -4.17 -17.61
N GLY A 79 -14.02 -3.75 -18.65
CA GLY A 79 -14.63 -4.68 -19.57
C GLY A 79 -15.60 -5.58 -18.81
N ASP A 80 -15.41 -6.89 -18.87
CA ASP A 80 -16.24 -7.86 -18.17
C ASP A 80 -15.64 -8.32 -16.85
N VAL A 81 -14.51 -7.73 -16.44
CA VAL A 81 -13.79 -8.16 -15.25
C VAL A 81 -14.01 -7.17 -14.11
N VAL A 82 -14.40 -7.71 -12.95
CA VAL A 82 -14.50 -6.91 -11.72
C VAL A 82 -13.17 -6.92 -11.01
N MET A 83 -12.60 -5.74 -10.81
CA MET A 83 -11.34 -5.57 -10.08
C MET A 83 -11.64 -5.04 -8.69
N THR A 84 -11.11 -5.72 -7.68
CA THR A 84 -11.25 -5.27 -6.30
C THR A 84 -9.95 -4.58 -5.89
N GLU A 85 -10.07 -3.33 -5.48
CA GLU A 85 -8.94 -2.49 -5.13
C GLU A 85 -9.20 -1.78 -3.82
N VAL A 86 -8.17 -1.18 -3.26
CA VAL A 86 -8.25 -0.48 -1.98
C VAL A 86 -8.35 1.01 -2.24
N THR A 87 -9.26 1.67 -1.55
CA THR A 87 -9.29 3.13 -1.48
C THR A 87 -8.81 3.54 -0.09
N ALA A 88 -7.73 4.30 -0.05
CA ALA A 88 -7.14 4.72 1.21
C ALA A 88 -7.95 5.86 1.83
N ALA A 89 -8.21 5.75 3.11
CA ALA A 89 -8.71 6.85 3.92
C ALA A 89 -7.57 7.55 4.65
N GLN A 90 -6.51 6.80 4.96
CA GLN A 90 -5.38 7.33 5.71
C GLN A 90 -4.15 6.46 5.49
N PHE A 91 -2.98 7.11 5.44
CA PHE A 91 -1.70 6.43 5.44
C PHE A 91 -0.95 6.76 6.72
N PHE A 92 -0.28 5.77 7.27
CA PHE A 92 0.65 5.94 8.37
C PHE A 92 2.02 5.49 7.88
N VAL A 93 2.97 6.40 7.83
CA VAL A 93 4.32 6.07 7.40
C VAL A 93 5.04 5.46 8.59
N GLN A 94 5.57 4.28 8.38
CA GLN A 94 6.47 3.69 9.34
C GLN A 94 7.81 4.37 9.14
N SER A 95 8.13 5.30 10.04
CA SER A 95 9.29 6.14 9.88
C SER A 95 10.54 5.37 10.26
N PRO A 96 11.39 5.01 9.30
CA PRO A 96 12.69 4.52 9.66
C PRO A 96 13.53 5.69 10.13
N VAL A 97 14.08 5.56 11.30
CA VAL A 97 15.07 6.52 11.78
C VAL A 97 16.43 5.92 11.45
N GLY A 98 17.10 6.50 10.46
CA GLY A 98 18.49 6.19 10.21
C GLY A 98 18.82 4.71 10.12
N MET A 99 19.46 4.18 11.15
CA MET A 99 19.94 2.81 11.19
C MET A 99 18.84 1.75 11.16
N ASP A 100 17.63 2.13 11.44
CA ASP A 100 16.52 1.17 11.48
C ASP A 100 16.03 0.80 10.08
N ALA A 101 16.42 1.52 9.06
CA ALA A 101 16.03 1.21 7.69
C ALA A 101 16.47 -0.19 7.29
N ASP A 102 17.69 -0.60 7.65
CA ASP A 102 18.17 -1.93 7.33
C ASP A 102 17.48 -3.01 8.16
N ARG A 103 17.15 -2.72 9.40
CA ARG A 103 16.39 -3.63 10.24
C ARG A 103 14.99 -3.83 9.68
N GLN A 104 14.40 -2.79 9.18
CA GLN A 104 13.06 -2.88 8.61
C GLN A 104 13.05 -3.69 7.33
N ARG A 105 14.11 -3.63 6.54
CA ARG A 105 14.22 -4.50 5.36
C ARG A 105 14.25 -5.97 5.76
N LYS A 106 14.98 -6.30 6.81
CA LYS A 106 15.02 -7.68 7.32
C LYS A 106 13.67 -8.10 7.87
N THR A 107 12.95 -7.18 8.47
CA THR A 107 11.61 -7.46 8.97
C THR A 107 10.63 -7.65 7.82
N ASP A 108 10.84 -6.95 6.70
CA ASP A 108 10.05 -7.12 5.49
C ASP A 108 10.22 -8.49 4.87
N GLU A 109 11.39 -9.06 5.00
CA GLU A 109 11.62 -10.44 4.62
C GLU A 109 11.07 -11.32 5.73
N VAL A 110 9.78 -11.46 5.74
CA VAL A 110 9.04 -12.13 6.79
C VAL A 110 9.75 -13.40 7.22
N ASP A 111 10.10 -13.45 8.50
CA ASP A 111 10.69 -14.65 9.06
C ASP A 111 9.56 -15.60 9.47
N CYS A 112 9.31 -16.57 8.62
CA CYS A 112 8.25 -17.53 8.85
C CYS A 112 8.53 -18.45 10.02
N VAL A 113 9.76 -18.52 10.47
CA VAL A 113 10.15 -19.42 11.55
C VAL A 113 9.62 -18.95 12.90
N LEU A 114 9.39 -17.64 13.03
CA LEU A 114 8.98 -17.04 14.30
C LEU A 114 7.48 -17.14 14.56
N ASN A 115 6.73 -17.73 13.67
CA ASN A 115 5.28 -17.83 13.84
C ASN A 115 4.84 -19.16 14.45
#